data_1a84e860953df45524634fa00b8bf09e
#
_entry.id   1a84e860953df45524634fa00b8bf09e
#
_cell.length_a   1.000
_cell.length_b   1.000
_cell.length_c   1.000
_cell.angle_alpha   90.00
_cell.angle_beta   90.00
_cell.angle_gamma   90.00
#
_symmetry.space_group_name_H-M   'P 1'
#
loop_
_entity.id
_entity.type
_entity.pdbx_description
1 polymer ?
#
loop_
_entity_poly.entity_id
_entity_poly.type
_entity_poly.pdbx_seq_one_letter_code
_entity_poly.pdbx_strand_id
1 'polypeptide(L)'
;MPTNPFISLFGRSPIGPMQQHIAKAHECAAGLLPFFRAVIAEDWAQVEQVQQDMVRLEQEADRLKKNVRMHLPKSLFLPVPRSDLLELLSVQDKVANRAKDIAGLMLGRRMRIPPPLQGQMLAYVQRSVDASAQALRVVNELNELLETGFGGRETSLVESMVEELDRE
;
A
#
# COMPACT_ATOMS: atom_id res chain seq x y z
N MET A 1 22.74 -13.52 25.45
CA MET A 1 22.47 -13.89 24.05
C MET A 1 23.49 -13.17 23.18
N PRO A 2 24.33 -13.83 22.38
CA PRO A 2 25.31 -13.13 21.57
C PRO A 2 24.57 -12.39 20.43
N THR A 3 24.55 -11.08 20.49
CA THR A 3 24.15 -10.22 19.41
C THR A 3 25.15 -10.41 18.27
N ASN A 4 24.66 -10.89 17.13
CA ASN A 4 25.49 -11.13 15.97
C ASN A 4 26.11 -9.79 15.50
N PRO A 5 27.43 -9.57 15.63
CA PRO A 5 28.07 -8.29 15.34
C PRO A 5 27.99 -7.88 13.86
N PHE A 6 27.59 -8.80 12.98
CA PHE A 6 27.40 -8.50 11.56
C PHE A 6 26.13 -7.73 11.25
N ILE A 7 25.10 -7.77 12.13
CA ILE A 7 23.85 -7.02 11.93
C ILE A 7 24.06 -5.50 12.13
N SER A 8 25.02 -5.10 12.93
CA SER A 8 25.35 -3.68 13.13
C SER A 8 26.20 -3.07 12.00
N LEU A 9 26.86 -3.90 11.17
CA LEU A 9 27.69 -3.47 10.07
C LEU A 9 26.88 -3.21 8.77
N PHE A 10 25.69 -3.81 8.67
CA PHE A 10 24.85 -3.75 7.46
C PHE A 10 23.60 -2.92 7.68
N GLY A 11 23.68 -1.69 8.03
CA GLY A 11 22.58 -0.71 8.10
C GLY A 11 21.16 -1.30 8.20
N ARG A 12 20.23 -0.59 8.73
CA ARG A 12 18.82 -1.05 8.91
C ARG A 12 18.28 -1.62 7.60
N SER A 13 17.67 -2.82 7.66
CA SER A 13 16.98 -3.45 6.53
C SER A 13 16.04 -2.44 5.84
N PRO A 14 16.05 -2.34 4.50
CA PRO A 14 15.16 -1.44 3.77
C PRO A 14 13.70 -1.88 3.80
N ILE A 15 13.43 -3.12 4.24
CA ILE A 15 12.09 -3.70 4.24
C ILE A 15 11.15 -2.98 5.21
N GLY A 16 11.59 -2.67 6.43
CA GLY A 16 10.78 -1.96 7.41
C GLY A 16 10.19 -0.62 6.89
N PRO A 17 11.01 0.28 6.33
CA PRO A 17 10.51 1.49 5.68
C PRO A 17 9.55 1.24 4.51
N MET A 18 9.75 0.17 3.73
CA MET A 18 8.84 -0.22 2.65
C MET A 18 7.51 -0.74 3.18
N GLN A 19 7.52 -1.52 4.27
CA GLN A 19 6.32 -1.96 4.98
C GLN A 19 5.52 -0.77 5.52
N GLN A 20 6.19 0.23 6.09
CA GLN A 20 5.53 1.47 6.52
C GLN A 20 4.90 2.22 5.35
N HIS A 21 5.57 2.27 4.21
CA HIS A 21 5.05 2.92 3.01
C HIS A 21 3.79 2.23 2.48
N ILE A 22 3.79 0.89 2.31
CA ILE A 22 2.62 0.16 1.83
C ILE A 22 1.45 0.25 2.82
N ALA A 23 1.72 0.28 4.13
CA ALA A 23 0.69 0.48 5.14
C ALA A 23 -0.03 1.83 4.95
N LYS A 24 0.73 2.91 4.72
CA LYS A 24 0.15 4.23 4.43
C LYS A 24 -0.59 4.27 3.08
N ALA A 25 -0.08 3.60 2.07
CA ALA A 25 -0.76 3.48 0.79
C ALA A 25 -2.09 2.74 0.92
N HIS A 26 -2.12 1.64 1.69
CA HIS A 26 -3.34 0.92 2.00
C HIS A 26 -4.33 1.76 2.82
N GLU A 27 -3.89 2.47 3.88
CA GLU A 27 -4.75 3.38 4.64
C GLU A 27 -5.43 4.42 3.73
N CYS A 28 -4.68 4.98 2.77
CA CYS A 28 -5.23 5.91 1.79
C CYS A 28 -6.28 5.24 0.89
N ALA A 29 -6.00 4.03 0.38
CA ALA A 29 -6.95 3.26 -0.43
C ALA A 29 -8.22 2.89 0.36
N ALA A 30 -8.08 2.49 1.63
CA ALA A 30 -9.19 2.18 2.51
C ALA A 30 -10.13 3.37 2.73
N GLY A 31 -9.62 4.60 2.63
CA GLY A 31 -10.40 5.83 2.65
C GLY A 31 -11.44 5.94 1.54
N LEU A 32 -11.25 5.20 0.42
CA LEU A 32 -12.25 5.17 -0.66
C LEU A 32 -13.61 4.64 -0.20
N LEU A 33 -13.66 3.68 0.72
CA LEU A 33 -14.91 3.10 1.16
C LEU A 33 -15.82 4.11 1.91
N PRO A 34 -15.37 4.78 2.98
CA PRO A 34 -16.15 5.84 3.60
C PRO A 34 -16.40 7.01 2.64
N PHE A 35 -15.46 7.33 1.73
CA PHE A 35 -15.64 8.36 0.71
C PHE A 35 -16.85 8.06 -0.19
N PHE A 36 -16.91 6.87 -0.79
CA PHE A 36 -18.01 6.48 -1.67
C PHE A 36 -19.35 6.36 -0.91
N ARG A 37 -19.34 5.93 0.35
CA ARG A 37 -20.53 5.93 1.19
C ARG A 37 -21.06 7.35 1.39
N ALA A 38 -20.19 8.31 1.68
CA ALA A 38 -20.56 9.72 1.83
C ALA A 38 -21.08 10.33 0.51
N VAL A 39 -20.46 9.99 -0.62
CA VAL A 39 -20.95 10.40 -1.96
C VAL A 39 -22.37 9.87 -2.23
N ILE A 40 -22.62 8.60 -1.92
CA ILE A 40 -23.94 7.98 -2.10
C ILE A 40 -25.01 8.62 -1.18
N ALA A 41 -24.61 8.99 0.04
CA ALA A 41 -25.46 9.71 0.98
C ALA A 41 -25.63 11.19 0.62
N GLU A 42 -24.93 11.68 -0.40
CA GLU A 42 -24.84 13.10 -0.77
C GLU A 42 -24.39 14.02 0.39
N ASP A 43 -23.68 13.46 1.37
CA ASP A 43 -23.06 14.21 2.48
C ASP A 43 -21.72 14.82 2.02
N TRP A 44 -21.83 15.95 1.35
CA TRP A 44 -20.68 16.62 0.74
C TRP A 44 -19.69 17.17 1.78
N ALA A 45 -20.14 17.47 3.00
CA ALA A 45 -19.23 17.84 4.08
C ALA A 45 -18.36 16.68 4.51
N GLN A 46 -18.92 15.48 4.65
CA GLN A 46 -18.19 14.26 4.93
C GLN A 46 -17.29 13.84 3.77
N VAL A 47 -17.75 13.99 2.50
CA VAL A 47 -16.94 13.74 1.30
C VAL A 47 -15.67 14.59 1.31
N GLU A 48 -15.79 15.89 1.61
CA GLU A 48 -14.65 16.81 1.69
C GLU A 48 -13.68 16.41 2.82
N GLN A 49 -14.22 16.10 4.01
CA GLN A 49 -13.41 15.69 5.14
C GLN A 49 -12.60 14.42 4.84
N VAL A 50 -13.24 13.38 4.30
CA VAL A 50 -12.56 12.12 3.95
C VAL A 50 -11.50 12.34 2.87
N GLN A 51 -11.82 13.17 1.87
CA GLN A 51 -10.84 13.50 0.82
C GLN A 51 -9.60 14.21 1.39
N GLN A 52 -9.77 15.14 2.33
CA GLN A 52 -8.64 15.79 3.00
C GLN A 52 -7.79 14.80 3.81
N ASP A 53 -8.43 13.84 4.47
CA ASP A 53 -7.74 12.77 5.19
C ASP A 53 -6.92 11.89 4.23
N MET A 54 -7.49 11.52 3.08
CA MET A 54 -6.78 10.77 2.03
C MET A 54 -5.58 11.54 1.46
N VAL A 55 -5.71 12.86 1.27
CA VAL A 55 -4.58 13.72 0.83
C VAL A 55 -3.45 13.69 1.87
N ARG A 56 -3.77 13.76 3.17
CA ARG A 56 -2.75 13.66 4.23
C ARG A 56 -2.03 12.32 4.22
N LEU A 57 -2.77 11.22 4.07
CA LEU A 57 -2.21 9.88 4.02
C LEU A 57 -1.29 9.68 2.81
N GLU A 58 -1.68 10.19 1.63
CA GLU A 58 -0.82 10.17 0.44
C GLU A 58 0.45 11.00 0.64
N GLN A 59 0.36 12.17 1.24
CA GLN A 59 1.54 12.98 1.55
C GLN A 59 2.48 12.31 2.56
N GLU A 60 1.95 11.53 3.50
CA GLU A 60 2.75 10.72 4.41
C GLU A 60 3.43 9.58 3.65
N ALA A 61 2.72 8.87 2.77
CA ALA A 61 3.29 7.84 1.91
C ALA A 61 4.41 8.42 1.01
N ASP A 62 4.19 9.59 0.39
CA ASP A 62 5.21 10.25 -0.45
C ASP A 62 6.47 10.63 0.36
N ARG A 63 6.33 11.07 1.60
CA ARG A 63 7.48 11.32 2.50
C ARG A 63 8.25 10.03 2.81
N LEU A 64 7.54 8.93 3.09
CA LEU A 64 8.16 7.62 3.31
C LEU A 64 8.88 7.12 2.05
N LYS A 65 8.26 7.26 0.88
CA LYS A 65 8.88 6.94 -0.42
C LYS A 65 10.19 7.70 -0.63
N LYS A 66 10.19 9.02 -0.39
CA LYS A 66 11.40 9.84 -0.50
C LYS A 66 12.48 9.37 0.48
N ASN A 67 12.09 9.06 1.72
CA ASN A 67 13.01 8.55 2.72
C ASN A 67 13.65 7.22 2.29
N VAL A 68 12.85 6.26 1.83
CA VAL A 68 13.37 4.98 1.30
C VAL A 68 14.35 5.21 0.17
N ARG A 69 14.00 6.03 -0.82
CA ARG A 69 14.88 6.33 -1.97
C ARG A 69 16.21 6.94 -1.58
N MET A 70 16.23 7.84 -0.60
CA MET A 70 17.45 8.50 -0.13
C MET A 70 18.35 7.57 0.69
N HIS A 71 17.78 6.68 1.48
CA HIS A 71 18.53 5.85 2.42
C HIS A 71 18.72 4.41 1.95
N LEU A 72 18.16 4.02 0.79
CA LEU A 72 18.34 2.71 0.23
C LEU A 72 19.83 2.52 -0.16
N PRO A 73 20.54 1.55 0.45
CA PRO A 73 21.95 1.34 0.19
C PRO A 73 22.23 1.15 -1.29
N LYS A 74 23.37 1.69 -1.76
CA LYS A 74 23.85 1.47 -3.12
C LYS A 74 24.63 0.15 -3.24
N SER A 75 24.74 -0.61 -2.15
CA SER A 75 25.70 -1.70 -2.02
C SER A 75 25.19 -3.04 -2.55
N LEU A 76 26.17 -3.88 -2.91
CA LEU A 76 26.09 -5.27 -3.33
C LEU A 76 25.50 -6.23 -2.26
N PHE A 77 25.19 -5.75 -1.07
CA PHE A 77 24.78 -6.55 0.09
C PHE A 77 23.27 -6.49 0.37
N LEU A 78 22.46 -6.02 -0.57
CA LEU A 78 21.01 -6.12 -0.46
C LEU A 78 20.59 -7.58 -0.75
N PRO A 79 19.61 -8.12 -0.01
CA PRO A 79 19.13 -9.48 -0.23
C PRO A 79 18.41 -9.65 -1.56
N VAL A 80 17.92 -8.54 -2.14
CA VAL A 80 17.30 -8.45 -3.46
C VAL A 80 17.86 -7.25 -4.22
N PRO A 81 17.82 -7.24 -5.56
CA PRO A 81 18.30 -6.13 -6.36
C PRO A 81 17.66 -4.81 -5.96
N ARG A 82 18.46 -3.75 -5.90
CA ARG A 82 17.97 -2.40 -5.58
C ARG A 82 16.89 -1.91 -6.54
N SER A 83 17.00 -2.29 -7.82
CA SER A 83 15.99 -1.99 -8.85
C SER A 83 14.62 -2.50 -8.46
N ASP A 84 14.54 -3.74 -7.98
CA ASP A 84 13.30 -4.43 -7.67
C ASP A 84 12.61 -3.81 -6.45
N LEU A 85 13.40 -3.41 -5.44
CA LEU A 85 12.89 -2.66 -4.28
C LEU A 85 12.32 -1.30 -4.70
N LEU A 86 12.98 -0.60 -5.63
CA LEU A 86 12.50 0.70 -6.13
C LEU A 86 11.27 0.54 -7.03
N GLU A 87 11.18 -0.54 -7.79
CA GLU A 87 10.01 -0.86 -8.60
C GLU A 87 8.81 -1.18 -7.70
N LEU A 88 8.98 -2.06 -6.71
CA LEU A 88 7.96 -2.37 -5.73
C LEU A 88 7.46 -1.09 -5.03
N LEU A 89 8.37 -0.24 -4.56
CA LEU A 89 8.03 1.03 -3.94
C LEU A 89 7.22 1.93 -4.90
N SER A 90 7.57 1.96 -6.18
CA SER A 90 6.86 2.74 -7.20
C SER A 90 5.45 2.22 -7.47
N VAL A 91 5.26 0.89 -7.45
CA VAL A 91 3.95 0.26 -7.60
C VAL A 91 3.07 0.54 -6.39
N GLN A 92 3.61 0.38 -5.17
CA GLN A 92 2.91 0.71 -3.93
C GLN A 92 2.44 2.17 -3.89
N ASP A 93 3.28 3.10 -4.34
CA ASP A 93 2.97 4.53 -4.38
C ASP A 93 1.79 4.86 -5.31
N LYS A 94 1.64 4.11 -6.40
CA LYS A 94 0.50 4.28 -7.31
C LYS A 94 -0.84 4.02 -6.62
N VAL A 95 -0.90 3.14 -5.61
CA VAL A 95 -2.12 2.84 -4.88
C VAL A 95 -2.65 4.09 -4.17
N ALA A 96 -1.80 4.76 -3.36
CA ALA A 96 -2.17 5.99 -2.67
C ALA A 96 -2.52 7.13 -3.64
N ASN A 97 -1.69 7.33 -4.67
CA ASN A 97 -1.91 8.37 -5.68
C ASN A 97 -3.26 8.18 -6.38
N ARG A 98 -3.58 6.97 -6.84
CA ARG A 98 -4.85 6.68 -7.53
C ARG A 98 -6.05 6.88 -6.62
N ALA A 99 -5.97 6.42 -5.37
CA ALA A 99 -7.04 6.61 -4.41
C ALA A 99 -7.34 8.11 -4.18
N LYS A 100 -6.29 8.92 -3.94
CA LYS A 100 -6.40 10.37 -3.80
C LYS A 100 -6.96 11.04 -5.07
N ASP A 101 -6.49 10.63 -6.24
CA ASP A 101 -6.92 11.22 -7.52
C ASP A 101 -8.41 10.94 -7.80
N ILE A 102 -8.88 9.72 -7.51
CA ILE A 102 -10.30 9.36 -7.61
C ILE A 102 -11.15 10.27 -6.71
N ALA A 103 -10.78 10.38 -5.44
CA ALA A 103 -11.50 11.21 -4.48
C ALA A 103 -11.49 12.70 -4.89
N GLY A 104 -10.35 13.22 -5.33
CA GLY A 104 -10.21 14.60 -5.80
C GLY A 104 -11.05 14.89 -7.04
N LEU A 105 -11.04 13.98 -8.02
CA LEU A 105 -11.84 14.13 -9.24
C LEU A 105 -13.35 14.14 -8.93
N MET A 106 -13.80 13.19 -8.11
CA MET A 106 -15.21 13.06 -7.75
C MET A 106 -15.71 14.26 -6.95
N LEU A 107 -14.94 14.71 -5.95
CA LEU A 107 -15.28 15.89 -5.18
C LEU A 107 -15.29 17.16 -6.05
N GLY A 108 -14.24 17.38 -6.85
CA GLY A 108 -14.12 18.58 -7.68
C GLY A 108 -15.24 18.75 -8.70
N ARG A 109 -15.82 17.65 -9.16
CA ARG A 109 -16.96 17.65 -10.08
C ARG A 109 -18.31 17.39 -9.41
N ARG A 110 -18.34 17.20 -8.10
CA ARG A 110 -19.53 16.75 -7.34
C ARG A 110 -20.24 15.58 -8.03
N MET A 111 -19.45 14.56 -8.40
CA MET A 111 -19.95 13.40 -9.13
C MET A 111 -20.90 12.59 -8.24
N ARG A 112 -22.06 12.27 -8.78
CA ARG A 112 -23.07 11.40 -8.16
C ARG A 112 -23.05 10.03 -8.77
N ILE A 113 -23.39 9.02 -7.98
CA ILE A 113 -23.52 7.64 -8.44
C ILE A 113 -25.02 7.35 -8.64
N PRO A 114 -25.45 7.00 -9.88
CA PRO A 114 -26.83 6.64 -10.13
C PRO A 114 -27.32 5.53 -9.19
N PRO A 115 -28.53 5.61 -8.64
CA PRO A 115 -29.04 4.62 -7.68
C PRO A 115 -28.86 3.15 -8.08
N PRO A 116 -29.09 2.76 -9.35
CA PRO A 116 -28.93 1.35 -9.75
C PRO A 116 -27.49 0.86 -9.69
N LEU A 117 -26.48 1.76 -9.68
CA LEU A 117 -25.05 1.41 -9.67
C LEU A 117 -24.42 1.47 -8.28
N GLN A 118 -25.10 2.04 -7.29
CA GLN A 118 -24.53 2.32 -5.97
C GLN A 118 -24.02 1.05 -5.27
N GLY A 119 -24.82 -0.02 -5.28
CA GLY A 119 -24.44 -1.29 -4.65
C GLY A 119 -23.24 -1.95 -5.34
N GLN A 120 -23.24 -1.98 -6.67
CA GLN A 120 -22.14 -2.55 -7.44
C GLN A 120 -20.84 -1.73 -7.28
N MET A 121 -20.96 -0.40 -7.22
CA MET A 121 -19.82 0.48 -6.99
C MET A 121 -19.19 0.25 -5.61
N LEU A 122 -20.01 0.13 -4.55
CA LEU A 122 -19.49 -0.15 -3.21
C LEU A 122 -18.83 -1.54 -3.14
N ALA A 123 -19.41 -2.54 -3.80
CA ALA A 123 -18.82 -3.87 -3.87
C ALA A 123 -17.46 -3.84 -4.60
N TYR A 124 -17.36 -3.13 -5.72
CA TYR A 124 -16.11 -2.95 -6.45
C TYR A 124 -15.04 -2.22 -5.63
N VAL A 125 -15.43 -1.13 -4.94
CA VAL A 125 -14.51 -0.39 -4.07
C VAL A 125 -14.03 -1.27 -2.92
N GLN A 126 -14.91 -2.06 -2.30
CA GLN A 126 -14.54 -2.98 -1.24
C GLN A 126 -13.51 -4.00 -1.73
N ARG A 127 -13.73 -4.63 -2.89
CA ARG A 127 -12.77 -5.57 -3.50
C ARG A 127 -11.42 -4.92 -3.75
N SER A 128 -11.39 -3.69 -4.26
CA SER A 128 -10.16 -2.95 -4.49
C SER A 128 -9.39 -2.66 -3.19
N VAL A 129 -10.11 -2.36 -2.11
CA VAL A 129 -9.53 -2.17 -0.77
C VAL A 129 -8.99 -3.49 -0.23
N ASP A 130 -9.74 -4.59 -0.38
CA ASP A 130 -9.31 -5.93 0.06
C ASP A 130 -8.04 -6.38 -0.67
N ALA A 131 -7.96 -6.16 -1.98
CA ALA A 131 -6.74 -6.42 -2.76
C ALA A 131 -5.53 -5.61 -2.24
N SER A 132 -5.72 -4.34 -1.89
CA SER A 132 -4.65 -3.54 -1.29
C SER A 132 -4.23 -4.02 0.10
N ALA A 133 -5.18 -4.55 0.90
CA ALA A 133 -4.90 -5.16 2.20
C ALA A 133 -4.10 -6.46 2.04
N GLN A 134 -4.39 -7.24 1.01
CA GLN A 134 -3.64 -8.46 0.70
C GLN A 134 -2.22 -8.14 0.25
N ALA A 135 -2.03 -7.13 -0.62
CA ALA A 135 -0.71 -6.66 -1.00
C ALA A 135 0.12 -6.20 0.22
N LEU A 136 -0.50 -5.52 1.18
CA LEU A 136 0.13 -5.17 2.45
C LEU A 136 0.59 -6.41 3.23
N ARG A 137 -0.23 -7.47 3.30
CA ARG A 137 0.15 -8.73 3.97
C ARG A 137 1.35 -9.36 3.29
N VAL A 138 1.34 -9.48 1.95
CA VAL A 138 2.47 -10.02 1.18
C VAL A 138 3.77 -9.27 1.47
N VAL A 139 3.73 -7.94 1.47
CA VAL A 139 4.94 -7.12 1.75
C VAL A 139 5.40 -7.28 3.20
N ASN A 140 4.50 -7.50 4.15
CA ASN A 140 4.87 -7.74 5.54
C ASN A 140 5.58 -9.09 5.72
N GLU A 141 5.25 -10.11 4.93
CA GLU A 141 5.93 -11.42 4.96
C GLU A 141 7.33 -11.39 4.33
N LEU A 142 7.66 -10.36 3.52
CA LEU A 142 8.97 -10.27 2.86
C LEU A 142 10.15 -10.31 3.83
N ASN A 143 10.00 -9.77 5.04
CA ASN A 143 11.08 -9.77 6.02
C ASN A 143 11.40 -11.20 6.49
N GLU A 144 10.38 -11.99 6.73
CA GLU A 144 10.50 -13.39 7.16
C GLU A 144 11.10 -14.26 6.06
N LEU A 145 10.67 -14.05 4.80
CA LEU A 145 11.26 -14.69 3.62
C LEU A 145 12.74 -14.40 3.45
N LEU A 146 13.18 -13.17 3.71
CA LEU A 146 14.58 -12.78 3.59
C LEU A 146 15.43 -13.33 4.74
N GLU A 147 14.86 -13.55 5.91
CA GLU A 147 15.54 -14.13 7.06
C GLU A 147 15.67 -15.67 6.96
N THR A 148 14.62 -16.33 6.43
CA THR A 148 14.55 -17.80 6.32
C THR A 148 15.08 -18.33 5.00
N GLY A 149 15.26 -17.48 3.99
CA GLY A 149 15.62 -17.84 2.63
C GLY A 149 14.40 -18.25 1.80
N PHE A 150 14.58 -18.22 0.47
CA PHE A 150 13.51 -18.53 -0.51
C PHE A 150 13.30 -20.06 -0.67
N GLY A 151 13.26 -20.79 0.41
CA GLY A 151 13.04 -22.23 0.38
C GLY A 151 12.22 -22.67 1.58
N GLY A 152 11.01 -23.18 1.36
CA GLY A 152 10.24 -23.77 2.42
C GLY A 152 8.80 -23.29 2.51
N ARG A 153 8.26 -23.35 3.71
CA ARG A 153 6.85 -23.09 4.04
C ARG A 153 6.44 -21.65 3.76
N GLU A 154 7.33 -20.70 4.05
CA GLU A 154 7.13 -19.26 3.90
C GLU A 154 7.02 -18.85 2.43
N THR A 155 7.83 -19.45 1.56
CA THR A 155 7.75 -19.23 0.11
C THR A 155 6.40 -19.70 -0.44
N SER A 156 5.97 -20.92 -0.07
CA SER A 156 4.67 -21.45 -0.50
C SER A 156 3.50 -20.63 0.03
N LEU A 157 3.61 -20.06 1.23
CA LEU A 157 2.60 -19.16 1.78
C LEU A 157 2.48 -17.89 0.94
N VAL A 158 3.60 -17.23 0.64
CA VAL A 158 3.60 -16.00 -0.17
C VAL A 158 3.13 -16.27 -1.59
N GLU A 159 3.55 -17.39 -2.21
CA GLU A 159 3.05 -17.82 -3.53
C GLU A 159 1.52 -17.95 -3.52
N SER A 160 0.95 -18.64 -2.52
CA SER A 160 -0.51 -18.79 -2.40
C SER A 160 -1.23 -17.45 -2.20
N MET A 161 -0.64 -16.53 -1.44
CA MET A 161 -1.20 -15.19 -1.22
C MET A 161 -1.18 -14.35 -2.51
N VAL A 162 -0.14 -14.45 -3.32
CA VAL A 162 -0.04 -13.77 -4.63
C VAL A 162 -1.05 -14.36 -5.61
N GLU A 163 -1.16 -15.71 -5.68
CA GLU A 163 -2.17 -16.36 -6.53
C GLU A 163 -3.62 -16.00 -6.16
N GLU A 164 -3.88 -15.82 -4.88
CA GLU A 164 -5.20 -15.38 -4.41
C GLU A 164 -5.48 -13.94 -4.87
N LEU A 165 -4.47 -13.06 -4.78
CA LEU A 165 -4.55 -11.67 -5.23
C LEU A 165 -4.82 -11.56 -6.74
N ASP A 166 -4.22 -12.44 -7.54
CA ASP A 166 -4.42 -12.47 -9.00
C ASP A 166 -5.83 -12.93 -9.41
N ARG A 167 -6.55 -13.63 -8.52
CA ARG A 167 -7.92 -14.09 -8.76
C ARG A 167 -8.98 -13.05 -8.39
N GLU A 168 -8.62 -12.01 -7.65
CA GLU A 168 -9.52 -10.95 -7.21
C GLU A 168 -9.63 -9.80 -8.22
#